data_c6cc670323eb3f5e2c253b08511d0cde
#
_entry.id   c6cc670323eb3f5e2c253b08511d0cde
#
_cell.length_a   1.000
_cell.length_b   1.000
_cell.length_c   1.000
_cell.angle_alpha   90.00
_cell.angle_beta   90.00
_cell.angle_gamma   90.00
#
_symmetry.space_group_name_H-M   'P 1'
#
loop_
_entity.id
_entity.type
_entity.pdbx_description
1 polymer ?
#
loop_
_entity_poly.entity_id
_entity_poly.type
_entity_poly.pdbx_seq_one_letter_code
_entity_poly.pdbx_strand_id
1 'polypeptide(L)'
;MAKEKFERTKPHVNIGTIGHVDHGKTTLTAAITTVLAKKGLSELRSFDSIDNAPEEKERGITINTSHVEYETANRHYAHVDCPGHADYVKNMVTGAAQMDGAIIVVAATDGPMPQTREHILLARQVNVPRLVVFMNKCDMVDDAEMLELVEMEMRELLSAYEFDGDNTPFIQGSALGALNGVEKWEEKVMELMEACDTWIPLPPRDVDKPFLMPVEDVFSITGRGTVATGRIEAGVIHVGDEVEILGLGEDKKSVVTGVEMFRKLLDQGEAGDNVGLLLRGIDKNEIKRGMVLCKPGQIKPH
;
A
#
# COMPACT_ATOMS: atom_id res chain seq x y z
N MET A 1 -27.83 -4.99 -1.39
CA MET A 1 -27.13 -6.27 -1.64
C MET A 1 -26.34 -6.62 -0.41
N ALA A 2 -26.29 -7.89 0.01
CA ALA A 2 -25.43 -8.32 1.11
C ALA A 2 -23.98 -8.16 0.64
N LYS A 3 -23.10 -7.63 1.52
CA LYS A 3 -21.66 -7.55 1.23
C LYS A 3 -21.08 -8.96 1.19
N GLU A 4 -20.15 -9.18 0.29
CA GLU A 4 -19.39 -10.42 0.24
C GLU A 4 -18.55 -10.61 1.50
N LYS A 5 -18.31 -11.88 1.86
CA LYS A 5 -17.43 -12.25 2.94
C LYS A 5 -16.03 -12.50 2.38
N PHE A 6 -15.02 -11.95 3.03
CA PHE A 6 -13.63 -12.20 2.66
C PHE A 6 -13.19 -13.59 3.13
N GLU A 7 -12.60 -14.39 2.25
CA GLU A 7 -12.03 -15.70 2.57
C GLU A 7 -10.50 -15.63 2.46
N ARG A 8 -9.81 -16.01 3.54
CA ARG A 8 -8.33 -16.06 3.59
C ARG A 8 -7.84 -17.36 2.97
N THR A 9 -7.57 -17.34 1.67
CA THR A 9 -7.08 -18.51 0.93
C THR A 9 -5.57 -18.48 0.70
N LYS A 10 -4.95 -17.30 0.78
CA LYS A 10 -3.53 -17.08 0.51
C LYS A 10 -2.88 -16.19 1.58
N PRO A 11 -1.55 -16.28 1.77
CA PRO A 11 -0.84 -15.32 2.62
C PRO A 11 -1.07 -13.89 2.15
N HIS A 12 -1.37 -12.99 3.09
CA HIS A 12 -1.60 -11.58 2.82
C HIS A 12 -0.32 -10.77 2.98
N VAL A 13 -0.04 -9.88 2.02
CA VAL A 13 1.14 -8.99 2.01
C VAL A 13 0.70 -7.58 1.62
N ASN A 14 1.17 -6.60 2.38
CA ASN A 14 0.97 -5.19 2.06
C ASN A 14 2.17 -4.69 1.26
N ILE A 15 1.93 -4.23 0.05
CA ILE A 15 2.96 -3.58 -0.77
C ILE A 15 2.48 -2.23 -1.25
N GLY A 16 3.36 -1.47 -1.89
CA GLY A 16 2.93 -0.22 -2.52
C GLY A 16 3.95 0.30 -3.51
N THR A 17 3.52 1.29 -4.28
CA THR A 17 4.36 2.03 -5.22
C THR A 17 4.87 3.31 -4.59
N ILE A 18 6.19 3.50 -4.66
CA ILE A 18 6.89 4.71 -4.23
C ILE A 18 7.82 5.21 -5.35
N GLY A 19 8.27 6.45 -5.27
CA GLY A 19 9.16 7.06 -6.28
C GLY A 19 8.71 8.45 -6.69
N HIS A 20 9.45 9.06 -7.61
CA HIS A 20 9.26 10.44 -8.04
C HIS A 20 7.89 10.68 -8.69
N VAL A 21 7.41 11.93 -8.65
CA VAL A 21 6.23 12.38 -9.41
C VAL A 21 6.46 12.11 -10.92
N ASP A 22 5.40 11.81 -11.66
CA ASP A 22 5.42 11.54 -13.12
C ASP A 22 6.26 10.33 -13.57
N HIS A 23 6.84 9.53 -12.66
CA HIS A 23 7.50 8.27 -13.01
C HIS A 23 6.51 7.12 -13.30
N GLY A 24 5.19 7.34 -13.10
CA GLY A 24 4.13 6.42 -13.51
C GLY A 24 3.73 5.38 -12.47
N LYS A 25 3.79 5.72 -11.17
CA LYS A 25 3.34 4.85 -10.06
C LYS A 25 1.90 4.41 -10.20
N THR A 26 0.97 5.36 -10.30
CA THR A 26 -0.47 5.09 -10.47
C THR A 26 -0.77 4.37 -11.77
N THR A 27 -0.04 4.69 -12.86
CA THR A 27 -0.13 3.96 -14.13
C THR A 27 0.29 2.50 -13.97
N LEU A 28 1.36 2.24 -13.20
CA LEU A 28 1.81 0.88 -12.91
C LEU A 28 0.79 0.14 -12.06
N THR A 29 0.22 0.77 -11.04
CA THR A 29 -0.84 0.20 -10.21
C THR A 29 -2.06 -0.20 -11.06
N ALA A 30 -2.49 0.67 -11.97
CA ALA A 30 -3.55 0.37 -12.93
C ALA A 30 -3.17 -0.78 -13.90
N ALA A 31 -1.92 -0.81 -14.38
CA ALA A 31 -1.43 -1.88 -15.25
C ALA A 31 -1.42 -3.24 -14.53
N ILE A 32 -0.95 -3.29 -13.29
CA ILE A 32 -0.95 -4.52 -12.46
C ILE A 32 -2.38 -5.06 -12.34
N THR A 33 -3.33 -4.23 -11.90
CA THR A 33 -4.73 -4.67 -11.74
C THR A 33 -5.35 -5.09 -13.07
N THR A 34 -5.03 -4.42 -14.18
CA THR A 34 -5.54 -4.76 -15.52
C THR A 34 -4.98 -6.09 -16.02
N VAL A 35 -3.67 -6.32 -15.91
CA VAL A 35 -3.01 -7.56 -16.34
C VAL A 35 -3.48 -8.74 -15.50
N LEU A 36 -3.60 -8.57 -14.18
CA LEU A 36 -4.09 -9.62 -13.27
C LEU A 36 -5.59 -9.88 -13.47
N ALA A 37 -6.40 -8.86 -13.78
CA ALA A 37 -7.82 -9.04 -14.08
C ALA A 37 -8.06 -9.92 -15.33
N LYS A 38 -7.21 -9.84 -16.34
CA LYS A 38 -7.26 -10.74 -17.52
C LYS A 38 -7.07 -12.22 -17.14
N LYS A 39 -6.43 -12.47 -16.00
CA LYS A 39 -6.19 -13.81 -15.44
C LYS A 39 -7.19 -14.20 -14.35
N GLY A 40 -8.18 -13.35 -14.07
CA GLY A 40 -9.17 -13.59 -13.00
C GLY A 40 -8.60 -13.42 -11.57
N LEU A 41 -7.48 -12.73 -11.41
CA LEU A 41 -6.75 -12.56 -10.15
C LEU A 41 -6.93 -11.16 -9.52
N SER A 42 -7.70 -10.29 -10.14
CA SER A 42 -8.01 -8.95 -9.66
C SER A 42 -9.35 -8.46 -10.20
N GLU A 43 -9.94 -7.47 -9.54
CA GLU A 43 -10.93 -6.58 -10.17
C GLU A 43 -10.21 -5.55 -11.04
N LEU A 44 -10.78 -5.23 -12.19
CA LEU A 44 -10.26 -4.18 -13.05
C LEU A 44 -10.37 -2.82 -12.35
N ARG A 45 -9.26 -2.13 -12.19
CA ARG A 45 -9.20 -0.76 -11.70
C ARG A 45 -8.59 0.15 -12.75
N SER A 46 -9.37 1.12 -13.22
CA SER A 46 -8.86 2.15 -14.14
C SER A 46 -8.04 3.20 -13.37
N PHE A 47 -7.15 3.89 -14.04
CA PHE A 47 -6.38 5.02 -13.50
C PHE A 47 -7.30 6.01 -12.77
N ASP A 48 -8.40 6.46 -13.41
CA ASP A 48 -9.36 7.39 -12.84
C ASP A 48 -10.10 6.88 -11.60
N SER A 49 -10.07 5.57 -11.35
CA SER A 49 -10.67 4.96 -10.17
C SER A 49 -9.70 4.86 -8.99
N ILE A 50 -8.40 4.96 -9.27
CA ILE A 50 -7.31 4.98 -8.29
C ILE A 50 -7.14 6.41 -7.80
N ASP A 51 -6.85 7.36 -8.69
CA ASP A 51 -6.80 8.81 -8.41
C ASP A 51 -8.21 9.39 -8.55
N ASN A 52 -8.97 9.37 -7.46
CA ASN A 52 -10.42 9.62 -7.52
C ASN A 52 -10.81 11.02 -7.04
N ALA A 53 -9.96 11.72 -6.27
CA ALA A 53 -10.27 13.05 -5.77
C ALA A 53 -10.32 14.09 -6.92
N PRO A 54 -11.27 15.05 -6.88
CA PRO A 54 -11.35 16.09 -7.92
C PRO A 54 -10.03 16.84 -8.13
N GLU A 55 -9.30 17.13 -7.06
CA GLU A 55 -8.02 17.82 -7.09
C GLU A 55 -6.90 16.97 -7.72
N GLU A 56 -6.92 15.65 -7.51
CA GLU A 56 -6.00 14.71 -8.16
C GLU A 56 -6.19 14.68 -9.68
N LYS A 57 -7.45 14.66 -10.11
CA LYS A 57 -7.82 14.69 -11.53
C LYS A 57 -7.47 16.01 -12.22
N GLU A 58 -7.65 17.13 -11.51
CA GLU A 58 -7.33 18.47 -12.04
C GLU A 58 -5.82 18.65 -12.19
N ARG A 59 -5.04 18.18 -11.23
CA ARG A 59 -3.57 18.35 -11.20
C ARG A 59 -2.82 17.23 -11.91
N GLY A 60 -3.45 16.07 -12.15
CA GLY A 60 -2.82 14.89 -12.71
C GLY A 60 -1.78 14.24 -11.80
N ILE A 61 -1.89 14.44 -10.48
CA ILE A 61 -0.97 13.90 -9.47
C ILE A 61 -1.74 13.23 -8.34
N THR A 62 -1.18 12.16 -7.79
CA THR A 62 -1.71 11.50 -6.58
C THR A 62 -1.43 12.35 -5.34
N ILE A 63 -2.46 12.65 -4.58
CA ILE A 63 -2.41 13.46 -3.35
C ILE A 63 -2.55 12.56 -2.12
N ASN A 64 -3.57 11.69 -2.14
CA ASN A 64 -3.87 10.77 -1.06
C ASN A 64 -3.40 9.36 -1.41
N THR A 65 -3.11 8.55 -0.39
CA THR A 65 -2.86 7.13 -0.60
C THR A 65 -4.13 6.45 -1.09
N SER A 66 -4.02 5.66 -2.14
CA SER A 66 -5.12 4.82 -2.65
C SER A 66 -4.81 3.35 -2.40
N HIS A 67 -5.82 2.59 -2.02
CA HIS A 67 -5.67 1.16 -1.74
C HIS A 67 -6.39 0.34 -2.79
N VAL A 68 -5.68 -0.60 -3.39
CA VAL A 68 -6.22 -1.59 -4.33
C VAL A 68 -5.91 -3.00 -3.86
N GLU A 69 -6.74 -3.95 -4.24
CA GLU A 69 -6.63 -5.37 -3.90
C GLU A 69 -6.40 -6.18 -5.17
N TYR A 70 -5.49 -7.13 -5.11
CA TYR A 70 -5.29 -8.13 -6.16
C TYR A 70 -4.56 -9.36 -5.63
N GLU A 71 -4.50 -10.40 -6.45
CA GLU A 71 -3.83 -11.66 -6.11
C GLU A 71 -2.85 -12.08 -7.20
N THR A 72 -1.85 -12.84 -6.77
CA THR A 72 -1.09 -13.73 -7.64
C THR A 72 -1.55 -15.17 -7.43
N ALA A 73 -0.89 -16.14 -8.06
CA ALA A 73 -1.12 -17.54 -7.74
C ALA A 73 -0.78 -17.88 -6.27
N ASN A 74 0.17 -17.14 -5.68
CA ASN A 74 0.79 -17.47 -4.40
C ASN A 74 0.33 -16.58 -3.24
N ARG A 75 -0.06 -15.32 -3.50
CA ARG A 75 -0.28 -14.31 -2.46
C ARG A 75 -1.50 -13.44 -2.75
N HIS A 76 -2.08 -12.92 -1.69
CA HIS A 76 -3.06 -11.83 -1.72
C HIS A 76 -2.37 -10.52 -1.33
N TYR A 77 -2.56 -9.48 -2.14
CA TYR A 77 -1.92 -8.18 -1.96
C TYR A 77 -2.91 -7.08 -1.65
N ALA A 78 -2.62 -6.32 -0.58
CA ALA A 78 -3.10 -4.96 -0.41
C ALA A 78 -2.03 -4.02 -0.95
N HIS A 79 -2.36 -3.24 -1.98
CA HIS A 79 -1.43 -2.33 -2.62
C HIS A 79 -1.79 -0.89 -2.29
N VAL A 80 -0.81 -0.15 -1.78
CA VAL A 80 -0.92 1.27 -1.45
C VAL A 80 -0.23 2.08 -2.55
N ASP A 81 -1.00 2.84 -3.32
CA ASP A 81 -0.43 3.81 -4.27
C ASP A 81 -0.11 5.11 -3.52
N CYS A 82 1.18 5.46 -3.46
CA CYS A 82 1.68 6.59 -2.70
C CYS A 82 1.87 7.84 -3.57
N PRO A 83 1.57 9.04 -3.04
CA PRO A 83 1.89 10.28 -3.72
C PRO A 83 3.39 10.41 -3.95
N GLY A 84 3.77 11.02 -5.09
CA GLY A 84 5.17 11.26 -5.45
C GLY A 84 5.66 12.67 -5.16
N HIS A 85 4.75 13.62 -4.96
CA HIS A 85 5.09 15.03 -4.81
C HIS A 85 5.54 15.37 -3.39
N ALA A 86 6.56 16.24 -3.26
CA ALA A 86 7.17 16.61 -1.98
C ALA A 86 6.16 17.22 -0.98
N ASP A 87 5.13 17.93 -1.44
CA ASP A 87 4.11 18.50 -0.57
C ASP A 87 3.28 17.45 0.19
N TYR A 88 3.27 16.20 -0.28
CA TYR A 88 2.47 15.11 0.26
C TYR A 88 3.29 14.02 0.98
N VAL A 89 4.52 14.34 1.37
CA VAL A 89 5.42 13.42 2.09
C VAL A 89 4.76 12.78 3.31
N LYS A 90 3.92 13.50 4.05
CA LYS A 90 3.18 12.94 5.19
C LYS A 90 2.29 11.76 4.80
N ASN A 91 1.62 11.86 3.65
CA ASN A 91 0.76 10.78 3.15
C ASN A 91 1.60 9.60 2.66
N MET A 92 2.72 9.89 1.99
CA MET A 92 3.70 8.88 1.59
C MET A 92 4.25 8.10 2.78
N VAL A 93 4.70 8.78 3.84
CA VAL A 93 5.24 8.14 5.05
C VAL A 93 4.19 7.25 5.72
N THR A 94 2.94 7.71 5.80
CA THR A 94 1.85 6.92 6.38
C THR A 94 1.57 5.66 5.56
N GLY A 95 1.55 5.78 4.23
CA GLY A 95 1.39 4.63 3.34
C GLY A 95 2.57 3.66 3.44
N ALA A 96 3.80 4.17 3.40
CA ALA A 96 5.01 3.34 3.48
C ALA A 96 5.12 2.57 4.81
N ALA A 97 4.70 3.15 5.92
CA ALA A 97 4.72 2.49 7.23
C ALA A 97 3.83 1.23 7.30
N GLN A 98 2.89 1.08 6.36
CA GLN A 98 2.01 -0.10 6.30
C GLN A 98 2.57 -1.22 5.43
N MET A 99 3.67 -0.99 4.70
CA MET A 99 4.17 -1.91 3.68
C MET A 99 5.08 -2.99 4.27
N ASP A 100 4.86 -4.22 3.83
CA ASP A 100 5.73 -5.37 4.06
C ASP A 100 6.85 -5.45 3.00
N GLY A 101 6.74 -4.64 1.95
CA GLY A 101 7.71 -4.41 0.88
C GLY A 101 7.19 -3.32 -0.05
N ALA A 102 8.05 -2.74 -0.89
CA ALA A 102 7.62 -1.71 -1.83
C ALA A 102 8.22 -1.86 -3.22
N ILE A 103 7.50 -1.36 -4.22
CA ILE A 103 7.96 -1.22 -5.59
C ILE A 103 8.43 0.22 -5.77
N ILE A 104 9.72 0.43 -5.98
CA ILE A 104 10.26 1.73 -6.36
C ILE A 104 10.17 1.89 -7.87
N VAL A 105 9.44 2.92 -8.32
CA VAL A 105 9.25 3.21 -9.74
C VAL A 105 10.18 4.34 -10.16
N VAL A 106 11.03 4.06 -11.14
CA VAL A 106 11.95 5.01 -11.75
C VAL A 106 11.70 5.06 -13.26
N ALA A 107 11.61 6.26 -13.84
CA ALA A 107 11.48 6.39 -15.29
C ALA A 107 12.87 6.22 -15.95
N ALA A 108 12.95 5.39 -16.97
CA ALA A 108 14.18 5.17 -17.75
C ALA A 108 14.68 6.46 -18.43
N THR A 109 13.76 7.38 -18.73
CA THR A 109 14.08 8.68 -19.36
C THR A 109 14.77 9.67 -18.43
N ASP A 110 14.56 9.54 -17.10
CA ASP A 110 14.95 10.56 -16.13
C ASP A 110 15.97 10.03 -15.10
N GLY A 111 16.02 8.71 -14.89
CA GLY A 111 16.80 8.09 -13.83
C GLY A 111 16.31 8.45 -12.41
N PRO A 112 17.11 8.22 -11.37
CA PRO A 112 16.74 8.54 -9.99
C PRO A 112 16.71 10.05 -9.74
N MET A 113 15.51 10.55 -9.48
CA MET A 113 15.22 11.96 -9.21
C MET A 113 15.19 12.27 -7.69
N PRO A 114 15.10 13.53 -7.24
CA PRO A 114 15.16 13.86 -5.82
C PRO A 114 14.16 13.10 -4.94
N GLN A 115 12.88 12.99 -5.34
CA GLN A 115 11.91 12.24 -4.55
C GLN A 115 12.16 10.72 -4.60
N THR A 116 12.85 10.17 -5.60
CA THR A 116 13.29 8.78 -5.60
C THR A 116 14.20 8.51 -4.41
N ARG A 117 15.20 9.38 -4.20
CA ARG A 117 16.14 9.32 -3.07
C ARG A 117 15.42 9.47 -1.72
N GLU A 118 14.55 10.46 -1.65
CA GLU A 118 13.76 10.76 -0.45
C GLU A 118 12.85 9.60 -0.05
N HIS A 119 12.16 8.99 -1.02
CA HIS A 119 11.27 7.85 -0.78
C HIS A 119 12.01 6.58 -0.35
N ILE A 120 13.22 6.33 -0.89
CA ILE A 120 14.06 5.21 -0.45
C ILE A 120 14.52 5.43 0.99
N LEU A 121 14.97 6.65 1.34
CA LEU A 121 15.33 7.02 2.70
C LEU A 121 14.15 6.82 3.67
N LEU A 122 12.97 7.32 3.31
CA LEU A 122 11.78 7.20 4.14
C LEU A 122 11.32 5.75 4.29
N ALA A 123 11.36 4.96 3.22
CA ALA A 123 11.09 3.53 3.29
C ALA A 123 12.03 2.81 4.27
N ARG A 124 13.31 3.20 4.29
CA ARG A 124 14.28 2.68 5.27
C ARG A 124 13.93 3.08 6.69
N GLN A 125 13.57 4.34 6.91
CA GLN A 125 13.22 4.86 8.25
C GLN A 125 11.96 4.22 8.83
N VAL A 126 10.98 3.89 8.01
CA VAL A 126 9.76 3.18 8.44
C VAL A 126 9.89 1.66 8.40
N ASN A 127 11.12 1.15 8.23
CA ASN A 127 11.46 -0.28 8.26
C ASN A 127 10.78 -1.12 7.17
N VAL A 128 10.59 -0.60 5.96
CA VAL A 128 10.23 -1.43 4.81
C VAL A 128 11.37 -2.44 4.58
N PRO A 129 11.12 -3.75 4.68
CA PRO A 129 12.21 -4.72 4.73
C PRO A 129 12.92 -4.93 3.38
N ARG A 130 12.19 -4.85 2.27
CA ARG A 130 12.71 -5.07 0.93
C ARG A 130 12.01 -4.22 -0.12
N LEU A 131 12.78 -3.85 -1.15
CA LEU A 131 12.31 -3.13 -2.33
C LEU A 131 12.44 -4.00 -3.57
N VAL A 132 11.58 -3.77 -4.56
CA VAL A 132 11.72 -4.24 -5.94
C VAL A 132 11.74 -3.02 -6.82
N VAL A 133 12.59 -2.97 -7.85
CA VAL A 133 12.66 -1.83 -8.76
C VAL A 133 11.91 -2.12 -10.05
N PHE A 134 11.04 -1.20 -10.43
CA PHE A 134 10.43 -1.19 -11.76
C PHE A 134 10.93 0.03 -12.53
N MET A 135 11.79 -0.21 -13.53
CA MET A 135 12.24 0.82 -14.46
C MET A 135 11.14 0.99 -15.53
N ASN A 136 10.39 2.07 -15.39
CA ASN A 136 9.25 2.38 -16.25
C ASN A 136 9.67 3.21 -17.47
N LYS A 137 8.78 3.30 -18.47
CA LYS A 137 8.96 4.06 -19.72
C LYS A 137 10.12 3.56 -20.59
N CYS A 138 10.47 2.27 -20.49
CA CYS A 138 11.52 1.67 -21.35
C CYS A 138 11.12 1.63 -22.83
N ASP A 139 9.86 1.82 -23.15
CA ASP A 139 9.37 1.99 -24.54
C ASP A 139 9.79 3.31 -25.17
N MET A 140 10.27 4.27 -24.37
CA MET A 140 10.72 5.59 -24.82
C MET A 140 12.25 5.69 -24.96
N VAL A 141 13.00 4.64 -24.62
CA VAL A 141 14.46 4.62 -24.64
C VAL A 141 14.94 3.48 -25.48
N ASP A 142 15.57 3.81 -26.62
CA ASP A 142 16.13 2.81 -27.56
C ASP A 142 17.60 2.47 -27.25
N ASP A 143 18.25 3.24 -26.38
CA ASP A 143 19.64 3.08 -26.02
C ASP A 143 19.81 2.15 -24.80
N ALA A 144 20.36 0.97 -25.03
CA ALA A 144 20.61 -0.02 -23.98
C ALA A 144 21.62 0.46 -22.93
N GLU A 145 22.63 1.27 -23.32
CA GLU A 145 23.62 1.80 -22.38
C GLU A 145 22.98 2.77 -21.38
N MET A 146 21.97 3.55 -21.83
CA MET A 146 21.19 4.40 -20.94
C MET A 146 20.40 3.59 -19.91
N LEU A 147 19.80 2.47 -20.31
CA LEU A 147 19.07 1.61 -19.37
C LEU A 147 20.01 0.99 -18.33
N GLU A 148 21.18 0.52 -18.76
CA GLU A 148 22.21 -0.01 -17.86
C GLU A 148 22.71 1.05 -16.88
N LEU A 149 22.91 2.30 -17.33
CA LEU A 149 23.34 3.40 -16.49
C LEU A 149 22.30 3.70 -15.39
N VAL A 150 21.01 3.79 -15.73
CA VAL A 150 19.94 4.02 -14.77
C VAL A 150 19.84 2.87 -13.75
N GLU A 151 20.02 1.62 -14.19
CA GLU A 151 20.07 0.46 -13.30
C GLU A 151 21.24 0.55 -12.33
N MET A 152 22.44 0.88 -12.81
CA MET A 152 23.65 1.03 -11.98
C MET A 152 23.45 2.14 -10.94
N GLU A 153 22.99 3.31 -11.33
CA GLU A 153 22.72 4.43 -10.40
C GLU A 153 21.69 4.04 -9.32
N MET A 154 20.64 3.30 -9.69
CA MET A 154 19.65 2.83 -8.73
C MET A 154 20.22 1.80 -7.76
N ARG A 155 21.05 0.87 -8.21
CA ARG A 155 21.71 -0.12 -7.35
C ARG A 155 22.66 0.54 -6.35
N GLU A 156 23.44 1.53 -6.79
CA GLU A 156 24.30 2.34 -5.92
C GLU A 156 23.46 3.11 -4.89
N LEU A 157 22.36 3.70 -5.33
CA LEU A 157 21.45 4.44 -4.46
C LEU A 157 20.81 3.54 -3.39
N LEU A 158 20.34 2.36 -3.76
CA LEU A 158 19.78 1.39 -2.82
C LEU A 158 20.83 0.97 -1.78
N SER A 159 22.06 0.68 -2.22
CA SER A 159 23.17 0.31 -1.33
C SER A 159 23.53 1.44 -0.39
N ALA A 160 23.51 2.69 -0.84
CA ALA A 160 23.79 3.86 -0.01
C ALA A 160 22.76 4.05 1.12
N TYR A 161 21.53 3.57 0.95
CA TYR A 161 20.47 3.57 1.97
C TYR A 161 20.30 2.22 2.66
N GLU A 162 21.32 1.37 2.62
CA GLU A 162 21.36 0.07 3.31
C GLU A 162 20.31 -0.95 2.85
N PHE A 163 19.84 -0.86 1.62
CA PHE A 163 19.13 -1.95 0.95
C PHE A 163 20.13 -2.81 0.16
N ASP A 164 19.74 -4.05 -0.14
CA ASP A 164 20.57 -4.97 -0.93
C ASP A 164 20.52 -4.57 -2.42
N GLY A 165 21.30 -3.56 -2.80
CA GLY A 165 21.32 -3.03 -4.17
C GLY A 165 21.73 -4.05 -5.22
N ASP A 166 22.66 -4.96 -4.88
CA ASP A 166 23.20 -5.94 -5.83
C ASP A 166 22.18 -7.03 -6.19
N ASN A 167 21.41 -7.50 -5.20
CA ASN A 167 20.46 -8.60 -5.38
C ASN A 167 19.02 -8.15 -5.56
N THR A 168 18.71 -6.87 -5.34
CA THR A 168 17.35 -6.34 -5.54
C THR A 168 16.87 -6.60 -6.97
N PRO A 169 15.70 -7.25 -7.15
CA PRO A 169 15.12 -7.48 -8.47
C PRO A 169 14.88 -6.15 -9.20
N PHE A 170 15.26 -6.13 -10.47
CA PHE A 170 15.17 -4.96 -11.34
C PHE A 170 14.44 -5.33 -12.62
N ILE A 171 13.25 -4.80 -12.81
CA ILE A 171 12.38 -5.12 -13.94
C ILE A 171 12.29 -3.90 -14.87
N GLN A 172 12.68 -4.07 -16.12
CA GLN A 172 12.57 -3.06 -17.17
C GLN A 172 11.22 -3.23 -17.89
N GLY A 173 10.40 -2.17 -17.91
CA GLY A 173 9.07 -2.26 -18.47
C GLY A 173 8.45 -0.94 -18.92
N SER A 174 7.21 -1.04 -19.41
CA SER A 174 6.35 0.11 -19.72
C SER A 174 4.97 -0.14 -19.14
N ALA A 175 4.63 0.59 -18.08
CA ALA A 175 3.33 0.50 -17.44
C ALA A 175 2.21 0.92 -18.39
N LEU A 176 2.41 1.98 -19.18
CA LEU A 176 1.45 2.43 -20.19
C LEU A 176 1.30 1.42 -21.32
N GLY A 177 2.40 0.84 -21.78
CA GLY A 177 2.38 -0.21 -22.79
C GLY A 177 1.61 -1.46 -22.33
N ALA A 178 1.81 -1.88 -21.06
CA ALA A 178 1.07 -2.99 -20.46
C ALA A 178 -0.43 -2.66 -20.32
N LEU A 179 -0.76 -1.45 -19.87
CA LEU A 179 -2.14 -0.98 -19.73
C LEU A 179 -2.87 -0.95 -21.08
N ASN A 180 -2.15 -0.63 -22.17
CA ASN A 180 -2.65 -0.65 -23.54
C ASN A 180 -2.67 -2.06 -24.18
N GLY A 181 -2.31 -3.10 -23.43
CA GLY A 181 -2.40 -4.49 -23.90
C GLY A 181 -1.26 -4.94 -24.80
N VAL A 182 -0.09 -4.30 -24.73
CA VAL A 182 1.12 -4.75 -25.44
C VAL A 182 1.69 -5.96 -24.70
N GLU A 183 1.63 -7.14 -25.28
CA GLU A 183 1.98 -8.44 -24.68
C GLU A 183 3.35 -8.44 -24.00
N LYS A 184 4.39 -7.95 -24.68
CA LYS A 184 5.75 -7.80 -24.12
C LYS A 184 5.78 -7.08 -22.76
N TRP A 185 4.96 -6.03 -22.62
CA TRP A 185 4.93 -5.23 -21.39
C TRP A 185 4.02 -5.83 -20.33
N GLU A 186 2.98 -6.57 -20.73
CA GLU A 186 2.18 -7.37 -19.79
C GLU A 186 3.01 -8.49 -19.15
N GLU A 187 3.91 -9.14 -19.92
CA GLU A 187 4.86 -10.12 -19.40
C GLU A 187 5.78 -9.50 -18.36
N LYS A 188 6.26 -8.24 -18.56
CA LYS A 188 7.09 -7.54 -17.60
C LYS A 188 6.35 -7.19 -16.30
N VAL A 189 5.07 -6.90 -16.37
CA VAL A 189 4.22 -6.76 -15.17
C VAL A 189 4.10 -8.09 -14.43
N MET A 190 3.96 -9.21 -15.12
CA MET A 190 3.94 -10.53 -14.49
C MET A 190 5.29 -10.88 -13.85
N GLU A 191 6.41 -10.56 -14.52
CA GLU A 191 7.77 -10.71 -13.97
C GLU A 191 7.95 -9.88 -12.68
N LEU A 192 7.42 -8.65 -12.65
CA LEU A 192 7.38 -7.82 -11.44
C LEU A 192 6.63 -8.51 -10.31
N MET A 193 5.46 -9.08 -10.59
CA MET A 193 4.66 -9.75 -9.57
C MET A 193 5.33 -11.03 -9.05
N GLU A 194 6.02 -11.78 -9.92
CA GLU A 194 6.83 -12.93 -9.53
C GLU A 194 8.02 -12.50 -8.65
N ALA A 195 8.66 -11.40 -8.98
CA ALA A 195 9.71 -10.82 -8.14
C ALA A 195 9.17 -10.40 -6.76
N CYS A 196 7.98 -9.79 -6.69
CA CYS A 196 7.32 -9.49 -5.41
C CYS A 196 7.02 -10.77 -4.62
N ASP A 197 6.52 -11.82 -5.27
CA ASP A 197 6.21 -13.09 -4.62
C ASP A 197 7.43 -13.79 -4.02
N THR A 198 8.57 -13.69 -4.68
CA THR A 198 9.80 -14.43 -4.30
C THR A 198 10.74 -13.61 -3.43
N TRP A 199 10.87 -12.31 -3.67
CA TRP A 199 11.83 -11.45 -3.00
C TRP A 199 11.31 -10.83 -1.71
N ILE A 200 10.05 -10.36 -1.68
CA ILE A 200 9.48 -9.76 -0.48
C ILE A 200 9.17 -10.88 0.52
N PRO A 201 9.71 -10.82 1.76
CA PRO A 201 9.44 -11.85 2.76
C PRO A 201 7.97 -11.82 3.20
N LEU A 202 7.44 -12.97 3.60
CA LEU A 202 6.18 -12.99 4.32
C LEU A 202 6.41 -12.36 5.70
N PRO A 203 5.66 -11.31 6.07
CA PRO A 203 5.86 -10.65 7.34
C PRO A 203 5.43 -11.57 8.50
N PRO A 204 6.14 -11.50 9.64
CA PRO A 204 5.65 -12.14 10.86
C PRO A 204 4.32 -11.52 11.27
N ARG A 205 3.36 -12.33 11.68
CA ARG A 205 2.05 -11.89 12.15
C ARG A 205 1.94 -12.11 13.65
N ASP A 206 2.00 -11.03 14.43
CA ASP A 206 1.94 -11.05 15.90
C ASP A 206 0.50 -11.23 16.41
N VAL A 207 -0.18 -12.30 15.99
CA VAL A 207 -1.59 -12.56 16.32
C VAL A 207 -1.82 -12.88 17.79
N ASP A 208 -0.82 -13.40 18.49
CA ASP A 208 -0.90 -13.76 19.91
C ASP A 208 -0.71 -12.59 20.87
N LYS A 209 -0.30 -11.44 20.34
CA LYS A 209 -0.17 -10.20 21.11
C LYS A 209 -1.53 -9.51 21.30
N PRO A 210 -1.65 -8.61 22.29
CA PRO A 210 -2.83 -7.75 22.40
C PRO A 210 -3.12 -6.96 21.14
N PHE A 211 -4.40 -6.80 20.82
CA PHE A 211 -4.83 -6.02 19.65
C PHE A 211 -4.31 -4.58 19.72
N LEU A 212 -3.72 -4.14 18.62
CA LEU A 212 -3.21 -2.78 18.41
C LEU A 212 -3.40 -2.36 16.95
N MET A 213 -4.04 -1.21 16.74
CA MET A 213 -4.22 -0.61 15.42
C MET A 213 -4.09 0.92 15.48
N PRO A 214 -3.04 1.51 14.89
CA PRO A 214 -2.97 2.95 14.66
C PRO A 214 -4.09 3.41 13.72
N VAL A 215 -4.70 4.56 14.03
CA VAL A 215 -5.73 5.17 13.19
C VAL A 215 -5.08 5.95 12.06
N GLU A 216 -5.39 5.57 10.85
CA GLU A 216 -4.89 6.19 9.62
C GLU A 216 -5.86 7.21 9.06
N ASP A 217 -7.14 6.85 8.99
CA ASP A 217 -8.20 7.74 8.54
C ASP A 217 -9.50 7.46 9.29
N VAL A 218 -10.41 8.45 9.28
CA VAL A 218 -11.70 8.38 9.96
C VAL A 218 -12.79 8.96 9.09
N PHE A 219 -13.84 8.21 8.86
CA PHE A 219 -15.00 8.69 8.13
C PHE A 219 -16.32 8.18 8.74
N SER A 220 -17.42 8.84 8.40
CA SER A 220 -18.74 8.44 8.84
C SER A 220 -19.50 7.81 7.68
N ILE A 221 -20.18 6.70 7.98
CA ILE A 221 -21.12 6.08 7.05
C ILE A 221 -22.53 6.38 7.53
N THR A 222 -23.33 7.06 6.72
CA THR A 222 -24.72 7.40 7.05
C THR A 222 -25.51 6.14 7.42
N GLY A 223 -26.10 6.15 8.61
CA GLY A 223 -26.88 5.03 9.15
C GLY A 223 -26.08 3.87 9.72
N ARG A 224 -24.73 3.91 9.67
CA ARG A 224 -23.86 2.84 10.21
C ARG A 224 -22.91 3.30 11.31
N GLY A 225 -22.53 4.57 11.34
CA GLY A 225 -21.66 5.15 12.36
C GLY A 225 -20.27 5.54 11.86
N THR A 226 -19.34 5.68 12.78
CA THR A 226 -17.95 6.08 12.52
C THR A 226 -17.10 4.86 12.19
N VAL A 227 -16.28 5.00 11.18
CA VAL A 227 -15.29 3.99 10.76
C VAL A 227 -13.90 4.55 10.96
N ALA A 228 -13.07 3.82 11.69
CA ALA A 228 -11.63 4.06 11.78
C ALA A 228 -10.91 3.05 10.89
N THR A 229 -10.03 3.51 10.01
CA THR A 229 -9.19 2.65 9.20
C THR A 229 -7.76 2.62 9.70
N GLY A 230 -7.08 1.52 9.45
CA GLY A 230 -5.67 1.35 9.74
C GLY A 230 -5.20 -0.07 9.49
N ARG A 231 -3.89 -0.28 9.56
CA ARG A 231 -3.29 -1.60 9.61
C ARG A 231 -3.32 -2.11 11.05
N ILE A 232 -3.73 -3.35 11.24
CA ILE A 232 -3.58 -4.02 12.53
C ILE A 232 -2.11 -4.39 12.72
N GLU A 233 -1.45 -3.79 13.71
CA GLU A 233 -0.04 -4.03 14.01
C GLU A 233 0.16 -5.32 14.82
N ALA A 234 -0.78 -5.63 15.72
CA ALA A 234 -0.71 -6.79 16.58
C ALA A 234 -2.10 -7.30 16.96
N GLY A 235 -2.17 -8.57 17.29
CA GLY A 235 -3.36 -9.23 17.82
C GLY A 235 -4.44 -9.51 16.82
N VAL A 236 -5.61 -9.81 17.36
CA VAL A 236 -6.84 -10.14 16.62
C VAL A 236 -7.99 -9.30 17.19
N ILE A 237 -8.90 -8.85 16.33
CA ILE A 237 -10.11 -8.11 16.70
C ILE A 237 -11.34 -8.79 16.08
N HIS A 238 -12.38 -8.98 16.89
CA HIS A 238 -13.65 -9.56 16.46
C HIS A 238 -14.78 -8.53 16.49
N VAL A 239 -15.79 -8.78 15.72
CA VAL A 239 -17.07 -8.06 15.89
C VAL A 239 -17.62 -8.34 17.27
N GLY A 240 -17.92 -7.29 18.04
CA GLY A 240 -18.38 -7.37 19.42
C GLY A 240 -17.31 -7.06 20.47
N ASP A 241 -16.05 -7.03 20.09
CA ASP A 241 -14.96 -6.71 21.02
C ASP A 241 -15.02 -5.25 21.47
N GLU A 242 -14.69 -5.02 22.75
CA GLU A 242 -14.45 -3.68 23.26
C GLU A 242 -13.04 -3.21 22.89
N VAL A 243 -12.93 -1.95 22.50
CA VAL A 243 -11.68 -1.26 22.21
C VAL A 243 -11.58 0.02 23.00
N GLU A 244 -10.35 0.39 23.33
CA GLU A 244 -9.97 1.67 23.89
C GLU A 244 -9.28 2.52 22.83
N ILE A 245 -9.63 3.80 22.77
CA ILE A 245 -9.11 4.78 21.82
C ILE A 245 -8.20 5.69 22.62
N LEU A 246 -6.90 5.62 22.35
CA LEU A 246 -5.86 6.32 23.09
C LEU A 246 -5.14 7.35 22.20
N GLY A 247 -4.61 8.40 22.81
CA GLY A 247 -3.71 9.36 22.16
C GLY A 247 -4.20 10.81 22.25
N LEU A 248 -4.36 11.50 21.15
CA LEU A 248 -4.52 12.96 21.00
C LEU A 248 -5.80 13.56 21.63
N GLY A 249 -6.14 13.20 22.84
CA GLY A 249 -7.35 13.69 23.53
C GLY A 249 -7.70 12.88 24.77
N GLU A 250 -8.97 12.84 25.12
CA GLU A 250 -9.47 11.99 26.19
C GLU A 250 -9.55 10.53 25.72
N ASP A 251 -9.13 9.62 26.58
CA ASP A 251 -9.26 8.18 26.34
C ASP A 251 -10.75 7.80 26.28
N LYS A 252 -11.13 7.04 25.28
CA LYS A 252 -12.51 6.63 25.04
C LYS A 252 -12.61 5.14 24.85
N LYS A 253 -13.80 4.60 25.11
CA LYS A 253 -14.11 3.20 24.87
C LYS A 253 -15.22 3.08 23.84
N SER A 254 -15.13 2.04 23.03
CA SER A 254 -16.14 1.71 22.05
C SER A 254 -16.24 0.21 21.86
N VAL A 255 -17.26 -0.22 21.11
CA VAL A 255 -17.44 -1.61 20.69
C VAL A 255 -17.35 -1.66 19.17
N VAL A 256 -16.60 -2.60 18.67
CA VAL A 256 -16.48 -2.90 17.23
C VAL A 256 -17.78 -3.57 16.76
N THR A 257 -18.51 -2.91 15.88
CA THR A 257 -19.77 -3.44 15.33
C THR A 257 -19.64 -4.03 13.94
N GLY A 258 -18.46 -3.91 13.33
CA GLY A 258 -18.14 -4.50 12.04
C GLY A 258 -16.65 -4.37 11.72
N VAL A 259 -16.13 -5.35 11.03
CA VAL A 259 -14.77 -5.37 10.48
C VAL A 259 -14.88 -5.51 8.97
N GLU A 260 -14.26 -4.63 8.23
CA GLU A 260 -14.31 -4.61 6.76
C GLU A 260 -12.90 -4.47 6.18
N MET A 261 -12.63 -5.19 5.10
CA MET A 261 -11.44 -5.06 4.28
C MET A 261 -11.85 -5.06 2.81
N PHE A 262 -11.44 -4.05 2.03
CA PHE A 262 -11.81 -3.88 0.61
C PHE A 262 -13.34 -4.01 0.35
N ARG A 263 -14.15 -3.41 1.24
CA ARG A 263 -15.63 -3.44 1.21
C ARG A 263 -16.25 -4.83 1.44
N LYS A 264 -15.45 -5.85 1.74
CA LYS A 264 -15.89 -7.18 2.15
C LYS A 264 -15.97 -7.26 3.67
N LEU A 265 -16.91 -8.05 4.20
CA LEU A 265 -17.06 -8.27 5.63
C LEU A 265 -16.08 -9.33 6.11
N LEU A 266 -15.48 -9.10 7.28
CA LEU A 266 -14.69 -10.08 7.99
C LEU A 266 -15.37 -10.41 9.33
N ASP A 267 -15.24 -11.67 9.77
CA ASP A 267 -15.62 -12.07 11.13
C ASP A 267 -14.60 -11.55 12.15
N GLN A 268 -13.33 -11.51 11.74
CA GLN A 268 -12.21 -10.98 12.52
C GLN A 268 -11.17 -10.32 11.63
N GLY A 269 -10.48 -9.32 12.17
CA GLY A 269 -9.26 -8.75 11.63
C GLY A 269 -8.07 -9.26 12.44
N GLU A 270 -6.91 -9.47 11.80
CA GLU A 270 -5.70 -9.94 12.46
C GLU A 270 -4.48 -9.14 12.04
N ALA A 271 -3.40 -9.25 12.82
CA ALA A 271 -2.15 -8.56 12.58
C ALA A 271 -1.75 -8.60 11.11
N GLY A 272 -1.51 -7.43 10.52
CA GLY A 272 -1.15 -7.21 9.12
C GLY A 272 -2.31 -6.88 8.19
N ASP A 273 -3.56 -7.01 8.61
CA ASP A 273 -4.70 -6.62 7.79
C ASP A 273 -4.89 -5.10 7.79
N ASN A 274 -5.19 -4.54 6.63
CA ASN A 274 -5.69 -3.17 6.50
C ASN A 274 -7.21 -3.19 6.57
N VAL A 275 -7.77 -2.74 7.69
CA VAL A 275 -9.21 -2.85 7.97
C VAL A 275 -9.87 -1.51 8.26
N GLY A 276 -11.18 -1.46 8.04
CA GLY A 276 -12.06 -0.45 8.61
C GLY A 276 -12.87 -1.06 9.75
N LEU A 277 -12.74 -0.49 10.94
CA LEU A 277 -13.51 -0.87 12.12
C LEU A 277 -14.68 0.08 12.32
N LEU A 278 -15.90 -0.46 12.29
CA LEU A 278 -17.11 0.28 12.67
C LEU A 278 -17.16 0.37 14.19
N LEU A 279 -17.26 1.58 14.71
CA LEU A 279 -17.24 1.89 16.13
C LEU A 279 -18.63 2.38 16.58
N ARG A 280 -19.11 1.83 17.70
CA ARG A 280 -20.39 2.20 18.31
C ARG A 280 -20.25 3.45 19.17
N GLY A 281 -21.16 4.43 18.96
CA GLY A 281 -21.30 5.56 19.88
C GLY A 281 -20.12 6.54 19.89
N ILE A 282 -19.29 6.52 18.87
CA ILE A 282 -18.17 7.46 18.67
C ILE A 282 -18.51 8.37 17.50
N ASP A 283 -18.42 9.68 17.70
CA ASP A 283 -18.53 10.67 16.63
C ASP A 283 -17.20 10.79 15.86
N LYS A 284 -17.28 11.10 14.57
CA LYS A 284 -16.10 11.29 13.72
C LYS A 284 -15.09 12.30 14.32
N ASN A 285 -15.57 13.33 15.02
CA ASN A 285 -14.73 14.38 15.59
C ASN A 285 -14.01 13.95 16.88
N GLU A 286 -14.41 12.82 17.44
CA GLU A 286 -13.85 12.28 18.69
C GLU A 286 -12.66 11.35 18.47
N ILE A 287 -12.45 10.92 17.24
CA ILE A 287 -11.31 10.08 16.84
C ILE A 287 -10.56 10.77 15.71
N LYS A 288 -9.23 10.69 15.73
CA LYS A 288 -8.37 11.38 14.78
C LYS A 288 -7.25 10.45 14.32
N ARG A 289 -6.75 10.72 13.12
CA ARG A 289 -5.51 10.12 12.62
C ARG A 289 -4.37 10.28 13.64
N GLY A 290 -3.63 9.23 13.86
CA GLY A 290 -2.55 9.16 14.86
C GLY A 290 -2.97 8.72 16.25
N MET A 291 -4.27 8.60 16.52
CA MET A 291 -4.75 7.86 17.70
C MET A 291 -4.58 6.36 17.50
N VAL A 292 -4.72 5.59 18.57
CA VAL A 292 -4.52 4.13 18.56
C VAL A 292 -5.76 3.45 19.13
N LEU A 293 -6.24 2.41 18.44
CA LEU A 293 -7.21 1.47 18.97
C LEU A 293 -6.47 0.27 19.57
N CYS A 294 -6.81 -0.08 20.78
CA CYS A 294 -6.21 -1.21 21.47
C CYS A 294 -7.23 -1.94 22.34
N LYS A 295 -6.83 -3.10 22.86
CA LYS A 295 -7.63 -3.82 23.84
C LYS A 295 -7.62 -3.05 25.19
N PRO A 296 -8.79 -2.87 25.85
CA PRO A 296 -8.89 -2.05 27.05
C PRO A 296 -7.90 -2.42 28.15
N GLY A 297 -7.20 -1.42 28.67
CA GLY A 297 -6.28 -1.55 29.81
C GLY A 297 -4.94 -2.25 29.51
N GLN A 298 -4.65 -2.58 28.26
CA GLN A 298 -3.42 -3.28 27.89
C GLN A 298 -2.27 -2.36 27.47
N ILE A 299 -2.59 -1.17 27.05
CA ILE A 299 -1.59 -0.17 26.64
C ILE A 299 -1.75 1.06 27.52
N LYS A 300 -0.64 1.60 27.97
CA LYS A 300 -0.60 2.89 28.68
C LYS A 300 0.24 3.85 27.85
N PRO A 301 -0.30 5.03 27.49
CA PRO A 301 0.51 6.10 26.92
C PRO A 301 1.63 6.49 27.88
N HIS A 302 2.80 6.77 27.36
CA HIS A 302 3.95 7.25 28.12
C HIS A 302 4.01 8.76 28.13
#